data_5409bff8ec65cd431b45fc46f8d906f4
#
_entry.id   5409bff8ec65cd431b45fc46f8d906f4
#
_cell.length_a   1.000
_cell.length_b   1.000
_cell.length_c   1.000
_cell.angle_alpha   90.00
_cell.angle_beta   90.00
_cell.angle_gamma   90.00
#
_symmetry.space_group_name_H-M   'P 1'
#
loop_
_entity.id
_entity.type
_entity.pdbx_description
1 polymer ?
#
loop_
_entity_poly.entity_id
_entity_poly.type
_entity_poly.pdbx_seq_one_letter_code
_entity_poly.pdbx_strand_id
1 'polypeptide(L)'
;MTWQKALQESFALALRNSLLVRYHEIPSAAFLAKEFNLRACNCEPITQESARRWLKGLAIPKFDKLLLLRSWLDLDLNILGLPSLEATLKKNQLEKDLLARQEAFVSRTQSIKEALQVLMNEVGHLEDSLEGVK
;
A
#
# COMPACT_ATOMS: atom_id res chain seq x y z
N MET A 1 3.17 10.82 -29.79
CA MET A 1 3.17 9.53 -29.16
C MET A 1 2.03 9.38 -28.20
N THR A 2 1.31 8.40 -28.48
CA THR A 2 -0.03 8.27 -27.94
C THR A 2 -0.10 7.81 -26.49
N TRP A 3 0.77 6.90 -26.05
CA TRP A 3 0.69 6.38 -24.68
C TRP A 3 1.09 7.42 -23.63
N GLN A 4 2.14 8.22 -23.91
CA GLN A 4 2.61 9.24 -22.98
C GLN A 4 1.55 10.34 -22.81
N LYS A 5 0.95 10.76 -23.92
CA LYS A 5 -0.12 11.73 -23.90
C LYS A 5 -1.35 11.20 -23.15
N ALA A 6 -1.69 9.95 -23.36
CA ALA A 6 -2.80 9.30 -22.66
C ALA A 6 -2.54 9.26 -21.15
N LEU A 7 -1.32 8.96 -20.74
CA LEU A 7 -0.94 8.98 -19.32
C LEU A 7 -1.07 10.38 -18.71
N GLN A 8 -0.60 11.40 -19.44
CA GLN A 8 -0.69 12.78 -18.99
C GLN A 8 -2.15 13.23 -18.83
N GLU A 9 -2.99 12.87 -19.77
CA GLU A 9 -4.42 13.19 -19.73
C GLU A 9 -5.13 12.43 -18.59
N SER A 10 -4.80 11.15 -18.40
CA SER A 10 -5.34 10.35 -17.31
C SER A 10 -4.93 10.92 -15.95
N PHE A 11 -3.68 11.34 -15.82
CA PHE A 11 -3.21 11.97 -14.60
C PHE A 11 -3.95 13.28 -14.33
N ALA A 12 -4.09 14.13 -15.34
CA ALA A 12 -4.79 15.41 -15.21
C ALA A 12 -6.25 15.19 -14.79
N LEU A 13 -6.91 14.19 -15.37
CA LEU A 13 -8.28 13.87 -15.03
C LEU A 13 -8.38 13.39 -13.57
N ALA A 14 -7.50 12.50 -13.15
CA ALA A 14 -7.46 12.01 -11.79
C ALA A 14 -7.19 13.14 -10.80
N LEU A 15 -6.25 14.02 -11.12
CA LEU A 15 -5.90 15.18 -10.29
C LEU A 15 -7.08 16.11 -10.14
N ARG A 16 -7.72 16.48 -11.24
CA ARG A 16 -8.88 17.37 -11.22
C ARG A 16 -10.04 16.77 -10.44
N ASN A 17 -10.31 15.48 -10.63
CA ASN A 17 -11.36 14.79 -9.90
C ASN A 17 -11.08 14.77 -8.40
N SER A 18 -9.85 14.49 -8.00
CA SER A 18 -9.46 14.48 -6.59
C SER A 18 -9.58 15.87 -5.97
N LEU A 19 -9.19 16.91 -6.70
CA LEU A 19 -9.32 18.30 -6.23
C LEU A 19 -10.79 18.70 -6.11
N LEU A 20 -11.61 18.28 -7.07
CA LEU A 20 -13.04 18.56 -7.06
C LEU A 20 -13.73 17.94 -5.86
N VAL A 21 -13.37 16.70 -5.54
CA VAL A 21 -13.91 16.00 -4.37
C VAL A 21 -13.51 16.71 -3.07
N ARG A 22 -12.26 17.15 -2.97
CA ARG A 22 -11.74 17.75 -1.75
C ARG A 22 -12.18 19.20 -1.54
N TYR A 23 -12.19 20.00 -2.61
CA TYR A 23 -12.44 21.45 -2.53
C TYR A 23 -13.78 21.85 -3.16
N HIS A 24 -14.51 20.91 -3.74
CA HIS A 24 -15.79 21.13 -4.43
C HIS A 24 -15.67 21.99 -5.70
N GLU A 25 -14.45 22.34 -6.08
CA GLU A 25 -14.15 23.07 -7.31
C GLU A 25 -12.71 22.75 -7.72
N ILE A 26 -12.37 23.02 -8.98
CA ILE A 26 -11.00 22.85 -9.45
C ILE A 26 -10.25 24.14 -9.11
N PRO A 27 -9.27 24.10 -8.19
CA PRO A 27 -8.56 25.32 -7.81
C PRO A 27 -7.62 25.79 -8.91
N SER A 28 -7.14 27.03 -8.77
CA SER A 28 -6.15 27.59 -9.68
C SER A 28 -4.79 26.91 -9.52
N ALA A 29 -3.95 27.03 -10.55
CA ALA A 29 -2.58 26.51 -10.49
C ALA A 29 -1.78 27.14 -9.34
N ALA A 30 -2.00 28.42 -9.08
CA ALA A 30 -1.35 29.13 -7.98
C ALA A 30 -1.74 28.52 -6.62
N PHE A 31 -3.02 28.24 -6.43
CA PHE A 31 -3.52 27.59 -5.22
C PHE A 31 -2.93 26.18 -5.06
N LEU A 32 -2.95 25.41 -6.14
CA LEU A 32 -2.41 24.06 -6.13
C LEU A 32 -0.93 24.04 -5.75
N ALA A 33 -0.14 24.94 -6.37
CA ALA A 33 1.29 25.04 -6.06
C ALA A 33 1.52 25.43 -4.61
N LYS A 34 0.77 26.39 -4.09
CA LYS A 34 0.87 26.84 -2.72
C LYS A 34 0.57 25.69 -1.74
N GLU A 35 -0.54 25.01 -1.93
CA GLU A 35 -0.95 23.93 -1.04
C GLU A 35 0.00 22.75 -1.12
N PHE A 36 0.49 22.43 -2.33
CA PHE A 36 1.49 21.38 -2.51
C PHE A 36 2.76 21.73 -1.73
N ASN A 37 3.26 22.96 -1.89
CA ASN A 37 4.52 23.37 -1.27
C ASN A 37 4.43 23.42 0.26
N LEU A 38 3.26 23.69 0.81
CA LEU A 38 3.05 23.62 2.26
C LEU A 38 3.24 22.21 2.80
N ARG A 39 3.00 21.20 1.97
CA ARG A 39 3.09 19.79 2.33
C ARG A 39 4.39 19.14 1.87
N ALA A 40 5.19 19.84 1.08
CA ALA A 40 6.42 19.31 0.47
C ALA A 40 7.58 19.33 1.46
N CYS A 41 7.54 18.41 2.43
CA CYS A 41 8.60 18.29 3.44
C CYS A 41 9.82 17.53 2.92
N ASN A 42 9.60 16.55 2.05
CA ASN A 42 10.63 15.64 1.57
C ASN A 42 10.89 15.76 0.06
N CYS A 43 10.27 16.72 -0.61
CA CYS A 43 10.48 16.94 -2.04
C CYS A 43 10.60 18.43 -2.32
N GLU A 44 11.12 18.75 -3.49
CA GLU A 44 11.30 20.13 -3.89
C GLU A 44 9.96 20.81 -4.11
N PRO A 45 9.84 22.12 -3.78
CA PRO A 45 8.63 22.86 -4.08
C PRO A 45 8.42 22.96 -5.60
N ILE A 46 7.17 23.13 -6.00
CA ILE A 46 6.81 23.28 -7.41
C ILE A 46 6.47 24.73 -7.72
N THR A 47 6.56 25.06 -8.99
CA THR A 47 6.16 26.37 -9.51
C THR A 47 4.68 26.34 -9.90
N GLN A 48 4.09 27.52 -10.03
CA GLN A 48 2.74 27.66 -10.54
C GLN A 48 2.62 27.07 -11.95
N GLU A 49 3.66 27.22 -12.76
CA GLU A 49 3.70 26.67 -14.12
C GLU A 49 3.67 25.14 -14.11
N SER A 50 4.40 24.51 -13.20
CA SER A 50 4.34 23.06 -13.03
C SER A 50 2.94 22.60 -12.66
N ALA A 51 2.31 23.28 -11.72
CA ALA A 51 0.94 22.97 -11.32
C ALA A 51 -0.03 23.15 -12.47
N ARG A 52 0.12 24.20 -13.26
CA ARG A 52 -0.69 24.45 -14.46
C ARG A 52 -0.57 23.30 -15.46
N ARG A 53 0.66 22.86 -15.72
CA ARG A 53 0.91 21.74 -16.63
C ARG A 53 0.27 20.44 -16.15
N TRP A 54 0.34 20.19 -14.86
CA TRP A 54 -0.32 19.01 -14.28
C TRP A 54 -1.83 19.04 -14.48
N LEU A 55 -2.45 20.20 -14.22
CA LEU A 55 -3.88 20.36 -14.37
C LEU A 55 -4.35 20.24 -15.83
N LYS A 56 -3.51 20.63 -16.78
CA LYS A 56 -3.84 20.61 -18.21
C LYS A 56 -3.43 19.30 -18.91
N GLY A 57 -2.76 18.39 -18.21
CA GLY A 57 -2.33 17.14 -18.82
C GLY A 57 -1.13 17.31 -19.74
N LEU A 58 -0.28 18.31 -19.46
CA LEU A 58 0.93 18.57 -20.25
C LEU A 58 2.18 17.95 -19.62
N ALA A 59 2.11 17.54 -18.38
CA ALA A 59 3.23 16.93 -17.67
C ALA A 59 2.73 16.02 -16.57
N ILE A 60 3.57 15.07 -16.20
CA ILE A 60 3.33 14.17 -15.05
C ILE A 60 4.41 14.48 -14.00
N PRO A 61 4.04 14.59 -12.72
CA PRO A 61 5.03 14.82 -11.66
C PRO A 61 6.00 13.66 -11.54
N LYS A 62 7.16 13.93 -10.97
CA LYS A 62 8.11 12.87 -10.59
C LYS A 62 7.50 12.02 -9.48
N PHE A 63 8.09 10.86 -9.26
CA PHE A 63 7.58 9.86 -8.35
C PHE A 63 7.35 10.38 -6.92
N ASP A 64 8.32 11.11 -6.39
CA ASP A 64 8.22 11.69 -5.04
C ASP A 64 7.04 12.65 -4.90
N LYS A 65 6.78 13.43 -5.95
CA LYS A 65 5.66 14.36 -5.99
C LYS A 65 4.32 13.63 -6.18
N LEU A 66 4.32 12.54 -6.94
CA LEU A 66 3.14 11.68 -7.07
C LEU A 66 2.75 11.07 -5.73
N LEU A 67 3.71 10.62 -4.95
CA LEU A 67 3.46 10.07 -3.62
C LEU A 67 2.85 11.12 -2.69
N LEU A 68 3.31 12.34 -2.76
CA LEU A 68 2.76 13.44 -1.97
C LEU A 68 1.32 13.74 -2.39
N LEU A 69 1.06 13.81 -3.68
CA LEU A 69 -0.29 14.02 -4.20
C LEU A 69 -1.23 12.91 -3.80
N ARG A 70 -0.77 11.67 -3.85
CA ARG A 70 -1.55 10.52 -3.41
C ARG A 70 -1.89 10.62 -1.92
N SER A 71 -0.91 10.96 -1.10
CA SER A 71 -1.09 11.09 0.34
C SER A 71 -2.04 12.24 0.70
N TRP A 72 -1.95 13.35 -0.02
CA TRP A 72 -2.74 14.54 0.24
C TRP A 72 -4.16 14.45 -0.34
N LEU A 73 -4.26 14.05 -1.61
CA LEU A 73 -5.52 14.09 -2.36
C LEU A 73 -6.17 12.71 -2.54
N ASP A 74 -5.54 11.68 -2.02
CA ASP A 74 -5.98 10.29 -2.22
C ASP A 74 -6.09 9.95 -3.71
N LEU A 75 -5.06 10.37 -4.46
CA LEU A 75 -5.01 10.21 -5.90
C LEU A 75 -4.90 8.74 -6.29
N ASP A 76 -5.74 8.29 -7.22
CA ASP A 76 -5.72 6.92 -7.70
C ASP A 76 -4.66 6.76 -8.79
N LEU A 77 -3.52 6.19 -8.42
CA LEU A 77 -2.42 5.94 -9.35
C LEU A 77 -2.69 4.77 -10.30
N ASN A 78 -3.72 3.98 -10.05
CA ASN A 78 -4.10 2.87 -10.93
C ASN A 78 -4.56 3.37 -12.30
N ILE A 79 -5.11 4.58 -12.36
CA ILE A 79 -5.56 5.21 -13.60
C ILE A 79 -4.39 5.43 -14.55
N LEU A 80 -3.17 5.53 -14.03
CA LEU A 80 -1.98 5.76 -14.83
C LEU A 80 -1.48 4.50 -15.55
N GLY A 81 -2.11 3.34 -15.32
CA GLY A 81 -1.69 2.09 -15.93
C GLY A 81 -0.32 1.62 -15.47
N LEU A 82 0.29 2.32 -14.54
CA LEU A 82 1.48 1.82 -13.87
C LEU A 82 1.04 0.63 -13.04
N PRO A 83 1.83 -0.47 -12.99
CA PRO A 83 1.61 -1.46 -11.95
C PRO A 83 1.72 -0.64 -10.69
N SER A 84 0.58 -0.31 -10.13
CA SER A 84 0.53 0.69 -9.10
C SER A 84 1.48 0.27 -8.02
N LEU A 85 2.29 1.19 -7.58
CA LEU A 85 3.12 0.97 -6.42
C LEU A 85 2.24 0.47 -5.28
N GLU A 86 0.98 0.88 -5.23
CA GLU A 86 0.00 0.36 -4.29
C GLU A 86 -0.27 -1.12 -4.48
N ALA A 87 -0.47 -1.59 -5.71
CA ALA A 87 -0.67 -3.01 -5.96
C ALA A 87 0.58 -3.79 -5.59
N THR A 88 1.77 -3.26 -5.90
CA THR A 88 3.03 -3.87 -5.52
C THR A 88 3.22 -3.83 -4.01
N LEU A 89 2.94 -2.70 -3.36
CA LEU A 89 3.04 -2.58 -1.90
C LEU A 89 2.01 -3.47 -1.20
N LYS A 90 0.77 -3.50 -1.68
CA LYS A 90 -0.27 -4.39 -1.16
C LYS A 90 0.10 -5.84 -1.36
N LYS A 91 0.64 -6.17 -2.53
CA LYS A 91 1.11 -7.53 -2.83
C LYS A 91 2.24 -7.92 -1.90
N ASN A 92 3.24 -7.05 -1.73
CA ASN A 92 4.35 -7.30 -0.82
C ASN A 92 3.88 -7.41 0.63
N GLN A 93 2.94 -6.57 1.05
CA GLN A 93 2.36 -6.63 2.38
C GLN A 93 1.58 -7.93 2.57
N LEU A 94 0.80 -8.33 1.58
CA LEU A 94 0.05 -9.56 1.60
C LEU A 94 0.99 -10.77 1.67
N GLU A 95 2.07 -10.77 0.90
CA GLU A 95 3.08 -11.82 0.95
C GLU A 95 3.74 -11.90 2.33
N LYS A 96 4.08 -10.75 2.92
CA LYS A 96 4.63 -10.71 4.28
C LYS A 96 3.63 -11.23 5.31
N ASP A 97 2.37 -10.84 5.18
CA ASP A 97 1.31 -11.31 6.09
C ASP A 97 1.10 -12.81 5.94
N LEU A 98 1.12 -13.33 4.70
CA LEU A 98 1.00 -14.76 4.46
C LEU A 98 2.17 -15.53 5.03
N LEU A 99 3.40 -15.03 4.86
CA LEU A 99 4.58 -15.65 5.44
C LEU A 99 4.52 -15.66 6.96
N ALA A 100 4.11 -14.54 7.56
CA ALA A 100 3.95 -14.44 9.01
C ALA A 100 2.90 -15.42 9.52
N ARG A 101 1.79 -15.58 8.79
CA ARG A 101 0.74 -16.53 9.13
C ARG A 101 1.21 -17.96 8.99
N GLN A 102 2.00 -18.27 7.95
CA GLN A 102 2.57 -19.61 7.77
C GLN A 102 3.54 -19.93 8.90
N GLU A 103 4.41 -19.03 9.28
CA GLU A 103 5.33 -19.22 10.40
C GLU A 103 4.57 -19.43 11.71
N ALA A 104 3.55 -18.62 11.97
CA ALA A 104 2.71 -18.77 13.16
C ALA A 104 1.97 -20.10 13.15
N PHE A 105 1.48 -20.54 11.99
CA PHE A 105 0.80 -21.82 11.85
C PHE A 105 1.74 -22.98 12.11
N VAL A 106 2.93 -22.96 11.52
CA VAL A 106 3.96 -24.00 11.72
C VAL A 106 4.34 -24.06 13.20
N SER A 107 4.55 -22.91 13.84
CA SER A 107 4.88 -22.83 15.26
C SER A 107 3.78 -23.43 16.14
N ARG A 108 2.52 -23.13 15.85
CA ARG A 108 1.37 -23.69 16.57
C ARG A 108 1.26 -25.19 16.37
N THR A 109 1.47 -25.66 15.14
CA THR A 109 1.43 -27.09 14.81
C THR A 109 2.54 -27.83 15.55
N GLN A 110 3.73 -27.23 15.62
CA GLN A 110 4.86 -27.79 16.38
C GLN A 110 4.50 -27.91 17.86
N SER A 111 3.95 -26.88 18.47
CA SER A 111 3.53 -26.88 19.87
C SER A 111 2.46 -27.94 20.16
N ILE A 112 1.51 -28.09 19.25
CA ILE A 112 0.47 -29.08 19.36
C ILE A 112 1.06 -30.50 19.28
N LYS A 113 1.99 -30.73 18.36
CA LYS A 113 2.68 -32.03 18.24
C LYS A 113 3.45 -32.35 19.50
N GLU A 114 4.16 -31.40 20.08
CA GLU A 114 4.90 -31.57 21.32
C GLU A 114 3.96 -31.90 22.49
N ALA A 115 2.84 -31.19 22.59
CA ALA A 115 1.84 -31.42 23.61
C ALA A 115 1.23 -32.83 23.48
N LEU A 116 0.91 -33.25 22.24
CA LEU A 116 0.39 -34.57 21.97
C LEU A 116 1.42 -35.66 22.33
N GLN A 117 2.69 -35.42 22.03
CA GLN A 117 3.74 -36.36 22.35
C GLN A 117 3.87 -36.55 23.86
N VAL A 118 3.81 -35.47 24.63
CA VAL A 118 3.84 -35.51 26.10
C VAL A 118 2.63 -36.29 26.63
N LEU A 119 1.44 -36.02 26.12
CA LEU A 119 0.23 -36.74 26.52
C LEU A 119 0.31 -38.22 26.21
N MET A 120 0.81 -38.59 25.03
CA MET A 120 1.00 -39.99 24.65
C MET A 120 1.99 -40.69 25.59
N ASN A 121 3.06 -39.99 25.97
CA ASN A 121 4.03 -40.56 26.92
C ASN A 121 3.41 -40.74 28.30
N GLU A 122 2.60 -39.80 28.76
CA GLU A 122 1.90 -39.91 30.05
C GLU A 122 0.89 -41.06 30.05
N VAL A 123 0.16 -41.24 28.95
CA VAL A 123 -0.78 -42.36 28.81
C VAL A 123 -0.01 -43.70 28.83
N GLY A 124 1.12 -43.76 28.13
CA GLY A 124 1.98 -44.93 28.17
C GLY A 124 2.45 -45.25 29.57
N HIS A 125 2.85 -44.24 30.36
CA HIS A 125 3.22 -44.43 31.75
C HIS A 125 2.07 -44.93 32.63
N LEU A 126 0.87 -44.42 32.41
CA LEU A 126 -0.31 -44.82 33.14
C LEU A 126 -0.67 -46.30 32.83
N GLU A 127 -0.57 -46.69 31.56
CA GLU A 127 -0.78 -48.08 31.16
C GLU A 127 0.24 -49.03 31.80
N ASP A 128 1.50 -48.63 31.78
CA ASP A 128 2.56 -49.44 32.44
C ASP A 128 2.32 -49.53 33.94
N SER A 129 1.89 -48.46 34.59
CA SER A 129 1.56 -48.46 36.01
C SER A 129 0.38 -49.37 36.31
N LEU A 130 -0.64 -49.35 35.45
CA LEU A 130 -1.80 -50.24 35.61
C LEU A 130 -1.43 -51.71 35.42
N GLU A 131 -0.59 -52.00 34.47
CA GLU A 131 -0.08 -53.35 34.26
C GLU A 131 0.79 -53.80 35.43
N GLY A 132 1.55 -52.92 36.02
CA GLY A 132 2.39 -53.22 37.16
C GLY A 132 1.63 -53.48 38.44
N VAL A 133 0.36 -53.13 38.50
CA VAL A 133 -0.51 -53.36 39.68
C VAL A 133 -1.10 -54.77 39.68
N LYS A 134 -1.08 -55.43 38.54
CA LYS A 134 -1.50 -56.80 38.46
C LYS A 134 -0.42 -57.70 39.00
#